data_5e549bdc977c6edce1831347cdcbb10c
#
_entry.id   5e549bdc977c6edce1831347cdcbb10c
#
_cell.length_a   1.000
_cell.length_b   1.000
_cell.length_c   1.000
_cell.angle_alpha   90.00
_cell.angle_beta   90.00
_cell.angle_gamma   90.00
#
_symmetry.space_group_name_H-M   'P 1'
#
loop_
_entity.id
_entity.type
_entity.pdbx_description
1 polymer ?
#
loop_
_entity_poly.entity_id
_entity_poly.type
_entity_poly.pdbx_seq_one_letter_code
_entity_poly.pdbx_strand_id
1 'polypeptide(L)'
;MPRAYPRGVLEISLRLTCLLNALAAGTTTAAHAEEHLNRWAVAHHVNDPDELLALPDHDPIASLPILQALARLEHGGIDHTRAPEDAAADIVRTNPAAPTVWELVLPTPGNYAGLRGPTRIVSEALDAGTAVICHQGAWAGTMWIGTRVGHGVHWRILRANPPLPPMSPLEALQELRAQMRHTADLLEGLGLSAGERPDTVAPRLGSGYSSGDQAVLETAWTVWHACQAGLDSAHEVLTAHGVRT
;
A
#
# COMPACT_ATOMS: atom_id res chain seq x y z
N MET A 1 1.31 19.40 10.34
CA MET A 1 2.60 18.72 10.12
C MET A 1 2.33 17.50 9.27
N PRO A 2 2.97 17.29 8.12
CA PRO A 2 2.84 16.05 7.38
C PRO A 2 3.35 14.92 8.28
N ARG A 3 2.50 13.93 8.55
CA ARG A 3 2.93 12.70 9.24
C ARG A 3 3.91 11.98 8.33
N ALA A 4 5.15 11.78 8.78
CA ALA A 4 6.06 10.87 8.12
C ALA A 4 5.41 9.48 8.07
N TYR A 5 5.36 8.87 6.90
CA TYR A 5 4.92 7.47 6.77
C TYR A 5 5.74 6.61 7.73
N PRO A 6 5.11 5.73 8.53
CA PRO A 6 5.86 4.80 9.35
C PRO A 6 6.68 3.91 8.40
N ARG A 7 7.98 4.17 8.33
CA ARG A 7 8.95 3.61 7.36
C ARG A 7 8.84 2.08 7.18
N GLY A 8 8.37 1.37 8.21
CA GLY A 8 8.21 -0.09 8.14
C GLY A 8 6.91 -0.58 7.51
N VAL A 9 5.82 0.20 7.55
CA VAL A 9 4.51 -0.27 7.08
C VAL A 9 4.40 -0.20 5.56
N LEU A 10 4.95 0.84 4.93
CA LEU A 10 4.94 0.98 3.47
C LEU A 10 5.65 -0.20 2.79
N GLU A 11 6.86 -0.53 3.24
CA GLU A 11 7.62 -1.64 2.65
C GLU A 11 6.91 -2.97 2.82
N ILE A 12 6.36 -3.23 4.01
CA ILE A 12 5.62 -4.47 4.29
C ILE A 12 4.32 -4.52 3.46
N SER A 13 3.61 -3.39 3.30
CA SER A 13 2.40 -3.32 2.45
C SER A 13 2.72 -3.57 0.97
N LEU A 14 3.82 -3.01 0.47
CA LEU A 14 4.29 -3.29 -0.90
C LEU A 14 4.60 -4.78 -1.10
N ARG A 15 5.30 -5.40 -0.14
CA ARG A 15 5.61 -6.84 -0.20
C ARG A 15 4.36 -7.70 -0.12
N LEU A 16 3.42 -7.34 0.76
CA LEU A 16 2.14 -8.01 0.84
C LEU A 16 1.40 -7.93 -0.50
N THR A 17 1.35 -6.76 -1.12
CA THR A 17 0.72 -6.58 -2.44
C THR A 17 1.33 -7.51 -3.50
N CYS A 18 2.66 -7.58 -3.57
CA CYS A 18 3.36 -8.47 -4.51
C CYS A 18 3.04 -9.95 -4.24
N LEU A 19 3.04 -10.37 -2.97
CA LEU A 19 2.76 -11.74 -2.57
C LEU A 19 1.29 -12.13 -2.84
N LEU A 20 0.35 -11.21 -2.60
CA LEU A 20 -1.07 -11.45 -2.88
C LEU A 20 -1.34 -11.54 -4.39
N ASN A 21 -0.67 -10.75 -5.22
CA ASN A 21 -0.74 -10.90 -6.67
C ASN A 21 -0.13 -12.23 -7.13
N ALA A 22 1.00 -12.64 -6.56
CA ALA A 22 1.64 -13.92 -6.85
C ALA A 22 0.76 -15.11 -6.41
N LEU A 23 0.06 -14.98 -5.28
CA LEU A 23 -0.89 -15.95 -4.77
C LEU A 23 -2.11 -16.07 -5.71
N ALA A 24 -2.69 -14.94 -6.11
CA ALA A 24 -3.80 -14.90 -7.06
C ALA A 24 -3.44 -15.47 -8.44
N ALA A 25 -2.19 -15.31 -8.86
CA ALA A 25 -1.65 -15.91 -10.09
C ALA A 25 -1.24 -17.39 -9.92
N GLY A 26 -1.33 -17.97 -8.73
CA GLY A 26 -0.90 -19.35 -8.45
C GLY A 26 0.62 -19.58 -8.55
N THR A 27 1.43 -18.52 -8.48
CA THR A 27 2.89 -18.59 -8.59
C THR A 27 3.61 -18.72 -7.23
N THR A 28 2.85 -18.59 -6.14
CA THR A 28 3.32 -18.83 -4.77
C THR A 28 2.24 -19.50 -3.94
N THR A 29 2.60 -19.99 -2.77
CA THR A 29 1.67 -20.62 -1.80
C THR A 29 1.50 -19.72 -0.58
N ALA A 30 0.41 -19.91 0.19
CA ALA A 30 0.16 -19.21 1.43
C ALA A 30 1.32 -19.37 2.44
N ALA A 31 1.84 -20.57 2.60
CA ALA A 31 2.96 -20.86 3.50
C ALA A 31 4.24 -20.11 3.09
N HIS A 32 4.55 -20.06 1.79
CA HIS A 32 5.72 -19.32 1.30
C HIS A 32 5.54 -17.81 1.45
N ALA A 33 4.32 -17.31 1.21
CA ALA A 33 4.01 -15.89 1.40
C ALA A 33 4.16 -15.47 2.86
N GLU A 34 3.67 -16.28 3.82
CA GLU A 34 3.86 -16.04 5.25
C GLU A 34 5.33 -16.05 5.63
N GLU A 35 6.09 -17.07 5.22
CA GLU A 35 7.53 -17.15 5.47
C GLU A 35 8.26 -15.89 4.97
N HIS A 36 7.87 -15.41 3.81
CA HIS A 36 8.46 -14.22 3.22
C HIS A 36 8.14 -12.95 4.04
N LEU A 37 6.90 -12.80 4.51
CA LEU A 37 6.49 -11.68 5.36
C LEU A 37 7.19 -11.72 6.72
N ASN A 38 7.36 -12.88 7.31
CA ASN A 38 8.00 -13.08 8.61
C ASN A 38 9.50 -12.70 8.63
N ARG A 39 10.11 -12.45 7.48
CA ARG A 39 11.47 -11.86 7.40
C ARG A 39 11.48 -10.37 7.73
N TRP A 40 10.33 -9.69 7.72
CA TRP A 40 10.19 -8.24 7.88
C TRP A 40 9.48 -7.83 9.16
N ALA A 41 8.74 -8.75 9.76
CA ALA A 41 8.15 -8.59 11.07
C ALA A 41 8.01 -9.96 11.73
N VAL A 42 8.14 -9.98 13.06
CA VAL A 42 8.16 -11.24 13.85
C VAL A 42 6.84 -12.01 13.73
N ALA A 43 5.74 -11.31 13.54
CA ALA A 43 4.42 -11.91 13.39
C ALA A 43 3.48 -11.01 12.58
N HIS A 44 2.58 -11.64 11.86
CA HIS A 44 1.50 -10.98 11.15
C HIS A 44 0.17 -11.55 11.63
N HIS A 45 -0.69 -10.68 12.11
CA HIS A 45 -2.04 -11.04 12.54
C HIS A 45 -3.08 -10.31 11.69
N VAL A 46 -4.22 -10.96 11.50
CA VAL A 46 -5.32 -10.47 10.68
C VAL A 46 -6.58 -10.36 11.54
N ASN A 47 -7.30 -9.26 11.41
CA ASN A 47 -8.66 -9.10 11.92
C ASN A 47 -9.58 -8.81 10.73
N ASP A 48 -10.65 -9.60 10.60
CA ASP A 48 -11.63 -9.53 9.52
C ASP A 48 -13.03 -9.26 10.09
N PRO A 49 -13.30 -8.04 10.57
CA PRO A 49 -14.54 -7.72 11.27
C PRO A 49 -15.79 -7.82 10.36
N ASP A 50 -15.61 -7.74 9.07
CA ASP A 50 -16.68 -7.81 8.08
C ASP A 50 -16.87 -9.25 7.54
N GLU A 51 -16.14 -10.25 8.09
CA GLU A 51 -16.16 -11.66 7.69
C GLU A 51 -15.98 -11.90 6.18
N LEU A 52 -15.14 -11.09 5.53
CA LEU A 52 -14.96 -11.10 4.07
C LEU A 52 -14.24 -12.36 3.57
N LEU A 53 -13.42 -12.96 4.42
CA LEU A 53 -12.68 -14.18 4.10
C LEU A 53 -13.38 -15.45 4.62
N ALA A 54 -14.51 -15.32 5.33
CA ALA A 54 -15.25 -16.44 5.93
C ALA A 54 -14.29 -17.43 6.65
N LEU A 55 -13.42 -16.89 7.52
CA LEU A 55 -12.44 -17.67 8.25
C LEU A 55 -13.15 -18.59 9.25
N PRO A 56 -12.73 -19.88 9.39
CA PRO A 56 -13.33 -20.79 10.34
C PRO A 56 -13.07 -20.28 11.78
N ASP A 57 -14.05 -20.46 12.65
CA ASP A 57 -14.01 -20.10 14.07
C ASP A 57 -13.63 -18.63 14.32
N HIS A 58 -14.00 -17.75 13.39
CA HIS A 58 -13.66 -16.34 13.49
C HIS A 58 -14.50 -15.65 14.57
N ASP A 59 -13.81 -15.17 15.60
CA ASP A 59 -14.34 -14.13 16.48
C ASP A 59 -14.00 -12.76 15.86
N PRO A 60 -14.99 -11.89 15.56
CA PRO A 60 -14.73 -10.57 14.98
C PRO A 60 -13.77 -9.70 15.80
N ILE A 61 -13.56 -10.03 17.08
CA ILE A 61 -12.66 -9.33 17.99
C ILE A 61 -11.27 -9.98 18.02
N ALA A 62 -11.18 -11.29 17.73
CA ALA A 62 -9.91 -12.00 17.74
C ALA A 62 -9.08 -11.72 16.49
N SER A 63 -7.77 -11.64 16.66
CA SER A 63 -6.84 -11.60 15.54
C SER A 63 -6.27 -13.00 15.28
N LEU A 64 -6.25 -13.40 14.02
CA LEU A 64 -5.77 -14.70 13.57
C LEU A 64 -4.38 -14.57 12.92
N PRO A 65 -3.56 -15.63 12.88
CA PRO A 65 -2.35 -15.65 12.09
C PRO A 65 -2.65 -15.38 10.61
N ILE A 66 -1.82 -14.59 9.94
CA ILE A 66 -2.01 -14.22 8.53
C ILE A 66 -2.07 -15.45 7.60
N LEU A 67 -1.42 -16.55 7.97
CA LEU A 67 -1.45 -17.79 7.21
C LEU A 67 -2.87 -18.26 6.91
N GLN A 68 -3.80 -18.14 7.86
CA GLN A 68 -5.19 -18.57 7.66
C GLN A 68 -5.87 -17.72 6.56
N ALA A 69 -5.65 -16.42 6.58
CA ALA A 69 -6.19 -15.52 5.55
C ALA A 69 -5.56 -15.81 4.18
N LEU A 70 -4.23 -16.00 4.12
CA LEU A 70 -3.53 -16.33 2.88
C LEU A 70 -3.96 -17.69 2.32
N ALA A 71 -4.12 -18.70 3.16
CA ALA A 71 -4.63 -20.01 2.74
C ALA A 71 -6.06 -19.93 2.19
N ARG A 72 -6.89 -19.07 2.78
CA ARG A 72 -8.23 -18.83 2.27
C ARG A 72 -8.22 -18.18 0.90
N LEU A 73 -7.33 -17.20 0.68
CA LEU A 73 -7.16 -16.54 -0.61
C LEU A 73 -6.59 -17.49 -1.68
N GLU A 74 -5.65 -18.36 -1.34
CA GLU A 74 -5.07 -19.38 -2.22
C GLU A 74 -6.14 -20.33 -2.79
N HIS A 75 -7.19 -20.60 -2.01
CA HIS A 75 -8.29 -21.48 -2.41
C HIS A 75 -9.50 -20.73 -3.03
N GLY A 76 -9.32 -19.49 -3.44
CA GLY A 76 -10.36 -18.70 -4.11
C GLY A 76 -11.43 -18.09 -3.19
N GLY A 77 -11.10 -17.87 -1.94
CA GLY A 77 -12.04 -17.63 -0.86
C GLY A 77 -12.40 -16.20 -0.50
N ILE A 78 -12.44 -15.25 -1.43
CA ILE A 78 -13.12 -13.98 -1.15
C ILE A 78 -14.60 -14.16 -1.48
N ASP A 79 -15.46 -14.07 -0.48
CA ASP A 79 -16.91 -14.10 -0.71
C ASP A 79 -17.38 -12.73 -1.23
N HIS A 80 -17.38 -12.59 -2.56
CA HIS A 80 -17.90 -11.41 -3.23
C HIS A 80 -19.42 -11.31 -3.24
N THR A 81 -20.12 -12.36 -2.82
CA THR A 81 -21.61 -12.44 -2.93
C THR A 81 -22.31 -11.72 -1.79
N ARG A 82 -21.63 -11.46 -0.69
CA ARG A 82 -22.16 -10.77 0.49
C ARG A 82 -22.16 -9.25 0.26
N ALA A 83 -23.05 -8.78 -0.64
CA ALA A 83 -23.27 -7.34 -0.80
C ALA A 83 -23.81 -6.76 0.53
N PRO A 84 -23.38 -5.56 0.96
CA PRO A 84 -24.05 -4.88 2.06
C PRO A 84 -25.49 -4.59 1.65
N GLU A 85 -26.43 -4.74 2.58
CA GLU A 85 -27.85 -4.46 2.35
C GLU A 85 -28.10 -3.02 1.88
N ASP A 86 -27.16 -2.12 2.12
CA ASP A 86 -27.20 -0.70 1.75
C ASP A 86 -26.46 -0.37 0.42
N ALA A 87 -25.93 -1.37 -0.29
CA ALA A 87 -25.31 -1.11 -1.59
C ALA A 87 -26.40 -0.76 -2.59
N ALA A 88 -26.55 0.54 -2.87
CA ALA A 88 -27.44 1.06 -3.90
C ALA A 88 -27.27 0.27 -5.20
N ALA A 89 -28.38 0.03 -5.88
CA ALA A 89 -28.60 -0.86 -7.00
C ALA A 89 -27.73 -0.65 -8.29
N ASP A 90 -26.67 0.11 -8.20
CA ASP A 90 -25.71 0.37 -9.29
C ASP A 90 -24.53 -0.63 -9.33
N ILE A 91 -24.74 -1.83 -8.77
CA ILE A 91 -23.75 -2.90 -8.87
C ILE A 91 -23.73 -3.43 -10.30
N VAL A 92 -22.81 -2.89 -11.08
CA VAL A 92 -22.45 -3.45 -12.38
C VAL A 92 -22.11 -4.93 -12.20
N ARG A 93 -22.84 -5.81 -12.87
CA ARG A 93 -22.60 -7.26 -12.84
C ARG A 93 -21.19 -7.54 -13.33
N THR A 94 -20.34 -8.10 -12.48
CA THR A 94 -18.96 -8.45 -12.83
C THR A 94 -18.92 -9.57 -13.85
N ASN A 95 -17.89 -9.50 -14.63
CA ASN A 95 -17.39 -10.66 -15.34
C ASN A 95 -16.62 -11.53 -14.34
N PRO A 96 -17.11 -12.72 -13.93
CA PRO A 96 -16.40 -13.59 -12.99
C PRO A 96 -15.04 -14.08 -13.53
N ALA A 97 -14.76 -13.83 -14.81
CA ALA A 97 -13.47 -14.11 -15.45
C ALA A 97 -12.46 -12.96 -15.33
N ALA A 98 -12.82 -11.82 -14.73
CA ALA A 98 -11.86 -10.76 -14.51
C ALA A 98 -10.80 -11.21 -13.49
N PRO A 99 -9.50 -10.99 -13.74
CA PRO A 99 -8.48 -11.38 -12.82
C PRO A 99 -8.60 -10.60 -11.50
N THR A 100 -8.33 -11.27 -10.40
CA THR A 100 -8.16 -10.63 -9.09
C THR A 100 -6.87 -9.83 -9.11
N VAL A 101 -6.95 -8.54 -8.80
CA VAL A 101 -5.81 -7.64 -8.76
C VAL A 101 -5.69 -7.04 -7.36
N TRP A 102 -4.46 -7.02 -6.85
CA TRP A 102 -4.12 -6.36 -5.60
C TRP A 102 -3.30 -5.12 -5.88
N GLU A 103 -3.74 -3.99 -5.38
CA GLU A 103 -3.11 -2.69 -5.58
C GLU A 103 -2.68 -2.09 -4.25
N LEU A 104 -1.50 -1.48 -4.24
CA LEU A 104 -1.03 -0.66 -3.14
C LEU A 104 -1.48 0.78 -3.36
N VAL A 105 -2.22 1.33 -2.42
CA VAL A 105 -2.69 2.71 -2.43
C VAL A 105 -2.00 3.49 -1.32
N LEU A 106 -1.53 4.69 -1.64
CA LEU A 106 -0.79 5.58 -0.73
C LEU A 106 -1.55 6.89 -0.53
N PRO A 107 -2.64 6.88 0.28
CA PRO A 107 -3.44 8.07 0.50
C PRO A 107 -2.70 9.08 1.36
N THR A 108 -2.84 10.35 1.02
CA THR A 108 -2.32 11.47 1.80
C THR A 108 -3.42 12.51 2.04
N PRO A 109 -3.32 13.35 3.07
CA PRO A 109 -4.25 14.45 3.25
C PRO A 109 -4.32 15.32 1.98
N GLY A 110 -5.52 15.46 1.41
CA GLY A 110 -5.76 16.18 0.16
C GLY A 110 -5.58 15.37 -1.12
N ASN A 111 -4.98 14.18 -1.06
CA ASN A 111 -4.88 13.25 -2.18
C ASN A 111 -5.15 11.81 -1.73
N TYR A 112 -6.32 11.32 -2.02
CA TYR A 112 -6.77 9.98 -1.62
C TYR A 112 -6.20 8.84 -2.49
N ALA A 113 -5.33 9.14 -3.46
CA ALA A 113 -4.73 8.16 -4.37
C ALA A 113 -5.76 7.22 -5.03
N GLY A 114 -6.90 7.77 -5.42
CA GLY A 114 -7.98 7.00 -6.05
C GLY A 114 -8.88 6.21 -5.09
N LEU A 115 -8.64 6.24 -3.78
CA LEU A 115 -9.53 5.60 -2.80
C LEU A 115 -10.97 6.12 -2.91
N ARG A 116 -11.90 5.19 -2.87
CA ARG A 116 -13.34 5.44 -2.84
C ARG A 116 -13.98 4.58 -1.76
N GLY A 117 -15.06 5.09 -1.18
CA GLY A 117 -15.84 4.30 -0.23
C GLY A 117 -16.35 5.14 0.95
N PRO A 118 -16.88 4.46 1.96
CA PRO A 118 -17.36 5.13 3.17
C PRO A 118 -16.25 5.96 3.81
N THR A 119 -16.61 7.15 4.30
CA THR A 119 -15.67 8.10 4.93
C THR A 119 -14.80 7.45 6.01
N ARG A 120 -15.38 6.54 6.80
CA ARG A 120 -14.66 5.81 7.85
C ARG A 120 -13.47 5.03 7.28
N ILE A 121 -13.68 4.29 6.20
CA ILE A 121 -12.65 3.44 5.57
C ILE A 121 -11.54 4.29 4.96
N VAL A 122 -11.92 5.37 4.27
CA VAL A 122 -10.97 6.34 3.72
C VAL A 122 -10.14 7.00 4.84
N SER A 123 -10.78 7.35 5.96
CA SER A 123 -10.09 7.92 7.12
C SER A 123 -9.10 6.94 7.74
N GLU A 124 -9.47 5.67 7.90
CA GLU A 124 -8.56 4.64 8.43
C GLU A 124 -7.33 4.42 7.51
N ALA A 125 -7.54 4.42 6.19
CA ALA A 125 -6.45 4.31 5.23
C ALA A 125 -5.53 5.54 5.24
N LEU A 126 -6.10 6.76 5.38
CA LEU A 126 -5.35 8.00 5.54
C LEU A 126 -4.51 8.01 6.82
N ASP A 127 -5.07 7.52 7.93
CA ASP A 127 -4.34 7.44 9.21
C ASP A 127 -3.19 6.45 9.15
N ALA A 128 -3.36 5.34 8.44
CA ALA A 128 -2.31 4.36 8.21
C ALA A 128 -1.28 4.80 7.15
N GLY A 129 -1.68 5.67 6.22
CA GLY A 129 -0.86 6.13 5.09
C GLY A 129 -0.71 5.11 3.96
N THR A 130 -1.11 3.86 4.17
CA THR A 130 -1.04 2.78 3.17
C THR A 130 -2.26 1.89 3.26
N ALA A 131 -2.74 1.39 2.12
CA ALA A 131 -3.75 0.35 2.06
C ALA A 131 -3.46 -0.59 0.89
N VAL A 132 -3.71 -1.88 1.08
CA VAL A 132 -3.64 -2.89 0.02
C VAL A 132 -5.06 -3.28 -0.34
N ILE A 133 -5.47 -3.05 -1.58
CA ILE A 133 -6.85 -3.24 -2.02
C ILE A 133 -6.93 -4.36 -3.03
N CYS A 134 -7.81 -5.31 -2.78
CA CYS A 134 -8.20 -6.33 -3.75
C CYS A 134 -9.44 -5.88 -4.49
N HIS A 135 -9.43 -6.00 -5.79
CA HIS A 135 -10.63 -5.85 -6.60
C HIS A 135 -10.65 -6.82 -7.77
N GLN A 136 -11.84 -7.11 -8.24
CA GLN A 136 -12.10 -7.93 -9.42
C GLN A 136 -12.99 -7.12 -10.37
N GLY A 137 -12.37 -6.33 -11.23
CA GLY A 137 -13.10 -5.38 -12.06
C GLY A 137 -13.73 -4.25 -11.23
N ALA A 138 -15.02 -3.97 -11.46
CA ALA A 138 -15.74 -2.88 -10.78
C ALA A 138 -16.36 -3.27 -9.42
N TRP A 139 -16.08 -4.48 -8.90
CA TRP A 139 -16.70 -4.95 -7.65
C TRP A 139 -16.05 -4.41 -6.39
N ALA A 140 -16.90 -4.29 -5.35
CA ALA A 140 -16.40 -4.10 -4.01
C ALA A 140 -15.38 -5.19 -3.69
N GLY A 141 -14.21 -4.77 -3.25
CA GLY A 141 -13.12 -5.63 -2.87
C GLY A 141 -12.88 -5.61 -1.37
N THR A 142 -11.75 -6.16 -0.99
CA THR A 142 -11.23 -6.09 0.37
C THR A 142 -10.08 -5.11 0.43
N MET A 143 -10.02 -4.33 1.50
CA MET A 143 -8.91 -3.46 1.81
C MET A 143 -8.21 -3.94 3.07
N TRP A 144 -6.91 -4.10 2.99
CA TRP A 144 -6.06 -4.48 4.10
C TRP A 144 -5.26 -3.28 4.57
N ILE A 145 -5.44 -2.91 5.82
CA ILE A 145 -4.72 -1.82 6.46
C ILE A 145 -3.77 -2.41 7.49
N GLY A 146 -2.47 -2.19 7.30
CA GLY A 146 -1.42 -2.63 8.21
C GLY A 146 -1.14 -1.59 9.30
N THR A 147 -1.10 -2.05 10.55
CA THR A 147 -0.66 -1.24 11.69
C THR A 147 0.49 -1.98 12.38
N ARG A 148 1.60 -1.29 12.63
CA ARG A 148 2.71 -1.87 13.37
C ARG A 148 2.39 -1.92 14.86
N VAL A 149 2.53 -3.10 15.44
CA VAL A 149 2.34 -3.34 16.88
C VAL A 149 3.59 -4.04 17.43
N GLY A 150 4.42 -3.27 18.11
CA GLY A 150 5.74 -3.76 18.53
C GLY A 150 6.60 -4.18 17.34
N HIS A 151 7.02 -5.45 17.33
CA HIS A 151 7.78 -6.05 16.23
C HIS A 151 6.92 -6.79 15.20
N GLY A 152 5.61 -6.81 15.39
CA GLY A 152 4.64 -7.43 14.49
C GLY A 152 3.84 -6.43 13.66
N VAL A 153 2.99 -6.95 12.79
CA VAL A 153 2.01 -6.17 12.01
C VAL A 153 0.62 -6.77 12.22
N HIS A 154 -0.30 -5.90 12.53
CA HIS A 154 -1.72 -6.22 12.59
C HIS A 154 -2.40 -5.70 11.33
N TRP A 155 -3.04 -6.60 10.60
CA TRP A 155 -3.77 -6.31 9.38
C TRP A 155 -5.25 -6.30 9.67
N ARG A 156 -5.91 -5.21 9.34
CA ARG A 156 -7.35 -5.10 9.40
C ARG A 156 -7.91 -5.22 7.99
N ILE A 157 -8.82 -6.18 7.80
CA ILE A 157 -9.48 -6.42 6.52
C ILE A 157 -10.85 -5.76 6.58
N LEU A 158 -11.10 -4.88 5.62
CA LEU A 158 -12.32 -4.09 5.54
C LEU A 158 -12.90 -4.18 4.13
N ARG A 159 -14.20 -4.03 4.01
CA ARG A 159 -14.86 -3.90 2.72
C ARG A 159 -14.52 -2.55 2.12
N ALA A 160 -14.08 -2.53 0.87
CA ALA A 160 -13.74 -1.31 0.15
C ALA A 160 -14.32 -1.30 -1.27
N ASN A 161 -14.54 -0.12 -1.81
CA ASN A 161 -14.84 0.03 -3.23
C ASN A 161 -13.54 -0.06 -4.04
N PRO A 162 -13.60 -0.54 -5.30
CA PRO A 162 -12.44 -0.51 -6.18
C PRO A 162 -11.88 0.91 -6.26
N PRO A 163 -10.56 1.10 -6.22
CA PRO A 163 -9.96 2.41 -6.41
C PRO A 163 -10.24 2.94 -7.81
N LEU A 164 -10.00 4.22 -8.04
CA LEU A 164 -9.94 4.74 -9.40
C LEU A 164 -8.77 4.08 -10.13
N PRO A 165 -8.89 3.82 -11.44
CA PRO A 165 -7.79 3.26 -12.21
C PRO A 165 -6.50 4.06 -11.98
N PRO A 166 -5.37 3.41 -11.65
CA PRO A 166 -4.11 4.09 -11.46
C PRO A 166 -3.59 4.62 -12.80
N MET A 167 -2.70 5.60 -12.74
CA MET A 167 -1.90 5.98 -13.90
C MET A 167 -1.09 4.78 -14.41
N SER A 168 -0.84 4.74 -15.71
CA SER A 168 0.13 3.77 -16.23
C SER A 168 1.52 4.02 -15.62
N PRO A 169 2.39 2.99 -15.51
CA PRO A 169 3.74 3.16 -15.01
C PRO A 169 4.55 4.23 -15.77
N LEU A 170 4.31 4.35 -17.07
CA LEU A 170 4.97 5.37 -17.90
C LEU A 170 4.52 6.79 -17.55
N GLU A 171 3.21 7.00 -17.42
CA GLU A 171 2.64 8.30 -17.02
C GLU A 171 3.10 8.69 -15.61
N ALA A 172 3.08 7.75 -14.67
CA ALA A 172 3.56 7.97 -13.31
C ALA A 172 5.05 8.37 -13.28
N LEU A 173 5.89 7.73 -14.10
CA LEU A 173 7.30 8.08 -14.22
C LEU A 173 7.51 9.46 -14.85
N GLN A 174 6.72 9.82 -15.85
CA GLN A 174 6.78 11.14 -16.48
C GLN A 174 6.39 12.24 -15.51
N GLU A 175 5.30 12.05 -14.74
CA GLU A 175 4.85 12.98 -13.70
C GLU A 175 5.92 13.12 -12.62
N LEU A 176 6.45 12.00 -12.10
CA LEU A 176 7.52 12.03 -11.10
C LEU A 176 8.72 12.85 -11.58
N ARG A 177 9.18 12.64 -12.82
CA ARG A 177 10.29 13.39 -13.39
C ARG A 177 9.98 14.88 -13.58
N ALA A 178 8.72 15.22 -13.91
CA ALA A 178 8.29 16.61 -14.00
C ALA A 178 8.33 17.30 -12.64
N GLN A 179 7.80 16.63 -11.59
CA GLN A 179 7.83 17.13 -10.21
C GLN A 179 9.26 17.25 -9.67
N MET A 180 10.14 16.30 -9.97
CA MET A 180 11.54 16.38 -9.56
C MET A 180 12.24 17.61 -10.17
N ARG A 181 12.04 17.88 -11.46
CA ARG A 181 12.62 19.06 -12.12
C ARG A 181 12.09 20.35 -11.49
N HIS A 182 10.78 20.46 -11.36
CA HIS A 182 10.15 21.63 -10.73
C HIS A 182 10.69 21.87 -9.31
N THR A 183 10.80 20.81 -8.50
CA THR A 183 11.33 20.92 -7.13
C THR A 183 12.81 21.32 -7.15
N ALA A 184 13.61 20.78 -8.06
CA ALA A 184 15.03 21.12 -8.20
C ALA A 184 15.19 22.63 -8.54
N ASP A 185 14.41 23.15 -9.49
CA ASP A 185 14.43 24.55 -9.87
C ASP A 185 14.08 25.47 -8.69
N LEU A 186 13.08 25.07 -7.87
CA LEU A 186 12.71 25.81 -6.65
C LEU A 186 13.82 25.79 -5.60
N LEU A 187 14.47 24.64 -5.36
CA LEU A 187 15.55 24.53 -4.39
C LEU A 187 16.79 25.32 -4.83
N GLU A 188 17.11 25.32 -6.13
CA GLU A 188 18.19 26.12 -6.71
C GLU A 188 17.91 27.61 -6.50
N GLY A 189 16.68 28.06 -6.77
CA GLY A 189 16.25 29.45 -6.55
C GLY A 189 16.34 29.88 -5.07
N LEU A 190 16.25 28.95 -4.12
CA LEU A 190 16.43 29.21 -2.70
C LEU A 190 17.90 29.09 -2.23
N GLY A 191 18.83 28.74 -3.11
CA GLY A 191 20.24 28.52 -2.77
C GLY A 191 20.47 27.33 -1.84
N LEU A 192 19.53 26.37 -1.80
CA LEU A 192 19.60 25.19 -0.96
C LEU A 192 20.31 24.06 -1.74
N SER A 193 21.53 23.77 -1.34
CA SER A 193 22.31 22.65 -1.88
C SER A 193 22.89 21.83 -0.76
N ALA A 194 22.04 21.15 -0.01
CA ALA A 194 22.49 20.28 1.06
C ALA A 194 21.72 18.96 1.02
N GLY A 195 22.39 17.89 1.36
CA GLY A 195 21.80 16.58 1.54
C GLY A 195 22.72 15.48 1.06
N GLU A 196 22.76 14.40 1.79
CA GLU A 196 23.42 13.17 1.41
C GLU A 196 22.41 12.26 0.71
N ARG A 197 22.81 11.72 -0.45
CA ARG A 197 21.94 10.75 -1.16
C ARG A 197 21.85 9.48 -0.33
N PRO A 198 20.66 9.08 0.13
CA PRO A 198 20.53 7.87 0.92
C PRO A 198 20.90 6.64 0.07
N ASP A 199 21.73 5.77 0.64
CA ASP A 199 22.01 4.46 0.07
C ASP A 199 20.84 3.52 0.38
N THR A 200 19.92 3.38 -0.58
CA THR A 200 18.71 2.59 -0.41
C THR A 200 18.53 1.63 -1.57
N VAL A 201 18.14 0.41 -1.24
CA VAL A 201 17.80 -0.61 -2.24
C VAL A 201 16.29 -0.79 -2.27
N ALA A 202 15.70 -0.62 -3.44
CA ALA A 202 14.27 -0.85 -3.62
C ALA A 202 13.93 -2.34 -3.43
N PRO A 203 12.75 -2.63 -2.87
CA PRO A 203 12.23 -3.98 -2.82
C PRO A 203 12.13 -4.58 -4.23
N ARG A 204 12.36 -5.88 -4.36
CA ARG A 204 12.11 -6.58 -5.61
C ARG A 204 10.63 -6.91 -5.74
N LEU A 205 10.05 -6.53 -6.88
CA LEU A 205 8.75 -7.01 -7.32
C LEU A 205 8.89 -8.50 -7.72
N GLY A 206 7.88 -9.30 -7.51
CA GLY A 206 7.93 -10.73 -7.87
C GLY A 206 7.94 -10.97 -9.39
N SER A 207 7.94 -12.24 -9.78
CA SER A 207 8.00 -12.69 -11.18
C SER A 207 6.83 -12.25 -12.08
N GLY A 208 5.74 -11.74 -11.49
CA GLY A 208 4.58 -11.24 -12.24
C GLY A 208 4.73 -9.81 -12.77
N TYR A 209 5.85 -9.13 -12.48
CA TYR A 209 6.11 -7.75 -12.87
C TYR A 209 7.22 -7.67 -13.91
N SER A 210 7.12 -6.69 -14.82
CA SER A 210 8.13 -6.46 -15.83
C SER A 210 9.39 -5.81 -15.25
N SER A 211 10.51 -5.90 -15.97
CA SER A 211 11.72 -5.14 -15.63
C SER A 211 11.49 -3.62 -15.67
N GLY A 212 10.55 -3.16 -16.50
CA GLY A 212 10.13 -1.77 -16.56
C GLY A 212 9.44 -1.32 -15.27
N ASP A 213 8.54 -2.13 -14.72
CA ASP A 213 7.87 -1.84 -13.45
C ASP A 213 8.88 -1.78 -12.30
N GLN A 214 9.85 -2.71 -12.28
CA GLN A 214 10.94 -2.70 -11.31
C GLN A 214 11.77 -1.42 -11.39
N ALA A 215 12.10 -0.95 -12.58
CA ALA A 215 12.87 0.29 -12.78
C ALA A 215 12.09 1.54 -12.33
N VAL A 216 10.78 1.58 -12.55
CA VAL A 216 9.90 2.65 -12.05
C VAL A 216 9.90 2.66 -10.52
N LEU A 217 9.72 1.48 -9.90
CA LEU A 217 9.76 1.35 -8.45
C LEU A 217 11.11 1.81 -7.88
N GLU A 218 12.24 1.40 -8.46
CA GLU A 218 13.58 1.80 -8.03
C GLU A 218 13.76 3.32 -8.06
N THR A 219 13.28 3.97 -9.12
CA THR A 219 13.30 5.42 -9.23
C THR A 219 12.44 6.08 -8.14
N ALA A 220 11.19 5.65 -8.01
CA ALA A 220 10.26 6.19 -7.02
C ALA A 220 10.77 5.97 -5.59
N TRP A 221 11.33 4.79 -5.30
CA TRP A 221 11.90 4.44 -4.01
C TRP A 221 13.07 5.33 -3.62
N THR A 222 13.98 5.56 -4.58
CA THR A 222 15.14 6.45 -4.37
C THR A 222 14.69 7.88 -4.08
N VAL A 223 13.74 8.40 -4.86
CA VAL A 223 13.20 9.76 -4.67
C VAL A 223 12.49 9.88 -3.33
N TRP A 224 11.66 8.91 -2.99
CA TRP A 224 10.95 8.90 -1.70
C TRP A 224 11.92 8.95 -0.51
N HIS A 225 12.96 8.13 -0.52
CA HIS A 225 13.98 8.14 0.53
C HIS A 225 14.78 9.46 0.57
N ALA A 226 15.08 10.04 -0.59
CA ALA A 226 15.75 11.34 -0.64
C ALA A 226 14.87 12.43 -0.02
N CYS A 227 13.56 12.44 -0.33
CA CYS A 227 12.61 13.38 0.29
C CYS A 227 12.51 13.18 1.80
N GLN A 228 12.48 11.93 2.28
CA GLN A 228 12.45 11.63 3.73
C GLN A 228 13.72 12.12 4.42
N ALA A 229 14.89 11.86 3.85
CA ALA A 229 16.16 12.34 4.39
C ALA A 229 16.21 13.87 4.45
N GLY A 230 15.71 14.54 3.40
CA GLY A 230 15.59 16.00 3.38
C GLY A 230 14.66 16.55 4.46
N LEU A 231 13.52 15.89 4.70
CA LEU A 231 12.60 16.28 5.77
C LEU A 231 13.19 16.06 7.17
N ASP A 232 13.90 14.97 7.37
CA ASP A 232 14.57 14.67 8.66
C ASP A 232 15.67 15.69 8.96
N SER A 233 16.38 16.20 7.95
CA SER A 233 17.45 17.22 8.09
C SER A 233 16.93 18.66 7.99
N ALA A 234 15.66 18.90 7.73
CA ALA A 234 15.11 20.24 7.56
C ALA A 234 15.33 21.17 8.77
N HIS A 235 15.37 20.61 9.98
CA HIS A 235 15.66 21.38 11.20
C HIS A 235 17.09 21.95 11.22
N GLU A 236 18.06 21.25 10.68
CA GLU A 236 19.47 21.70 10.62
C GLU A 236 19.64 22.83 9.60
N VAL A 237 18.95 22.73 8.46
CA VAL A 237 19.01 23.75 7.41
C VAL A 237 18.32 25.05 7.85
N LEU A 238 17.15 24.96 8.51
CA LEU A 238 16.44 26.13 9.03
C LEU A 238 17.19 26.87 10.13
N THR A 239 17.89 26.14 11.01
CA THR A 239 18.73 26.73 12.05
C THR A 239 19.98 27.39 11.47
N ALA A 240 20.61 26.80 10.44
CA ALA A 240 21.77 27.40 9.77
C ALA A 240 21.41 28.69 9.01
N HIS A 241 20.20 28.84 8.50
CA HIS A 241 19.72 30.06 7.84
C HIS A 241 19.36 31.17 8.85
N GLY A 242 18.77 30.80 9.99
CA GLY A 242 18.45 31.74 11.08
C GLY A 242 19.67 32.29 11.83
N VAL A 243 20.83 31.69 11.71
CA VAL A 243 22.10 32.15 12.34
C VAL A 243 22.84 33.17 11.42
N ARG A 244 22.46 33.27 10.16
CA ARG A 244 23.08 34.24 9.21
C ARG A 244 22.32 35.56 9.05
N THR A 245 21.21 35.75 9.71
CA THR A 245 20.47 37.02 9.81
C THR A 245 20.62 37.63 11.17
#